data_b5a5ee2559f5748d93c6499c77977385
#
_entry.id   b5a5ee2559f5748d93c6499c77977385
#
_cell.length_a   1.000
_cell.length_b   1.000
_cell.length_c   1.000
_cell.angle_alpha   90.00
_cell.angle_beta   90.00
_cell.angle_gamma   90.00
#
_symmetry.space_group_name_H-M   'P 1'
#
loop_
_entity.id
_entity.type
_entity.pdbx_description
1 polymer ?
#
loop_
_entity_poly.entity_id
_entity_poly.type
_entity_poly.pdbx_seq_one_letter_code
_entity_poly.pdbx_strand_id
1 'polypeptide(L)'
;MEKTVVERLRTFGISEMEASLYLTLLNTGQETVGELVDMTGKPRVDIYKTLNGLLEKAMIEESVTRPTKYCAVSIEVALDAAVLKQAYHLRQMERSKQELVELVNRRPDRAQQSHGYQF
;
A
#
# COMPACT_ATOMS: atom_id res chain seq x y z
N MET A 1 21.08 -7.24 -6.87
CA MET A 1 20.31 -6.05 -7.21
C MET A 1 18.83 -6.18 -6.87
N GLU A 2 18.23 -7.27 -7.28
CA GLU A 2 16.80 -7.49 -6.99
C GLU A 2 16.51 -7.47 -5.51
N LYS A 3 17.36 -8.11 -4.73
CA LYS A 3 17.21 -8.15 -3.30
C LYS A 3 17.24 -6.75 -2.67
N THR A 4 18.11 -5.90 -3.17
CA THR A 4 18.19 -4.52 -2.69
C THR A 4 16.92 -3.76 -3.00
N VAL A 5 16.37 -3.95 -4.19
CA VAL A 5 15.11 -3.30 -4.59
C VAL A 5 13.98 -3.74 -3.67
N VAL A 6 13.87 -5.04 -3.41
CA VAL A 6 12.83 -5.57 -2.53
C VAL A 6 12.93 -4.96 -1.14
N GLU A 7 14.14 -4.87 -0.60
CA GLU A 7 14.34 -4.29 0.72
C GLU A 7 13.96 -2.82 0.76
N ARG A 8 14.31 -2.08 -0.26
CA ARG A 8 14.01 -0.66 -0.33
C ARG A 8 12.52 -0.39 -0.47
N LEU A 9 11.82 -1.26 -1.17
CA LEU A 9 10.39 -1.11 -1.37
C LEU A 9 9.59 -1.23 -0.06
N ARG A 10 10.17 -1.84 0.95
CA ARG A 10 9.52 -1.91 2.26
C ARG A 10 9.25 -0.55 2.85
N THR A 11 10.09 0.42 2.54
CA THR A 11 9.89 1.80 2.99
C THR A 11 8.58 2.36 2.51
N PHE A 12 8.09 1.87 1.38
CA PHE A 12 6.83 2.31 0.79
C PHE A 12 5.65 1.45 1.20
N GLY A 13 5.85 0.57 2.18
CA GLY A 13 4.77 -0.29 2.63
C GLY A 13 4.50 -1.48 1.73
N ILE A 14 5.47 -1.83 0.89
CA ILE A 14 5.33 -2.93 -0.06
C ILE A 14 5.98 -4.16 0.53
N SER A 15 5.21 -5.24 0.66
CA SER A 15 5.72 -6.47 1.26
C SER A 15 6.71 -7.15 0.32
N GLU A 16 7.47 -8.08 0.88
CA GLU A 16 8.45 -8.82 0.10
C GLU A 16 7.78 -9.56 -1.05
N MET A 17 6.65 -10.19 -0.77
CA MET A 17 5.92 -10.93 -1.80
C MET A 17 5.36 -10.02 -2.88
N GLU A 18 4.83 -8.87 -2.47
CA GLU A 18 4.34 -7.88 -3.42
C GLU A 18 5.46 -7.37 -4.31
N ALA A 19 6.60 -7.04 -3.70
CA ALA A 19 7.74 -6.55 -4.47
C ALA A 19 8.23 -7.59 -5.46
N SER A 20 8.30 -8.83 -5.02
CA SER A 20 8.76 -9.92 -5.87
C SER A 20 7.84 -10.12 -7.07
N LEU A 21 6.54 -10.11 -6.83
CA LEU A 21 5.57 -10.29 -7.92
C LEU A 21 5.57 -9.10 -8.86
N TYR A 22 5.68 -7.89 -8.30
CA TYR A 22 5.77 -6.68 -9.10
C TYR A 22 6.98 -6.73 -10.04
N LEU A 23 8.14 -7.12 -9.53
CA LEU A 23 9.35 -7.22 -10.34
C LEU A 23 9.21 -8.29 -11.42
N THR A 24 8.54 -9.39 -11.10
CA THR A 24 8.26 -10.42 -12.08
C THR A 24 7.45 -9.83 -13.24
N LEU A 25 6.41 -9.07 -12.92
CA LEU A 25 5.58 -8.46 -13.96
C LEU A 25 6.33 -7.41 -14.76
N LEU A 26 7.22 -6.65 -14.11
CA LEU A 26 8.06 -5.70 -14.83
C LEU A 26 8.91 -6.40 -15.89
N ASN A 27 9.42 -7.58 -15.54
CA ASN A 27 10.33 -8.31 -16.43
C ASN A 27 9.59 -9.07 -17.52
N THR A 28 8.38 -9.54 -17.25
CA THR A 28 7.69 -10.42 -18.19
C THR A 28 6.61 -9.75 -19.02
N GLY A 29 6.07 -8.62 -18.54
CA GLY A 29 5.02 -7.90 -19.25
C GLY A 29 3.66 -8.19 -18.67
N GLN A 30 2.80 -8.85 -19.45
CA GLN A 30 1.44 -9.15 -19.01
C GLN A 30 1.28 -10.62 -18.71
N GLU A 31 0.69 -10.95 -17.57
CA GLU A 31 0.54 -12.33 -17.16
C GLU A 31 -0.83 -12.56 -16.52
N THR A 32 -1.37 -13.76 -16.69
CA THR A 32 -2.56 -14.19 -16.00
C THR A 32 -2.19 -14.78 -14.65
N VAL A 33 -3.19 -14.99 -13.79
CA VAL A 33 -2.95 -15.63 -12.49
C VAL A 33 -2.34 -17.02 -12.69
N GLY A 34 -2.87 -17.79 -13.64
CA GLY A 34 -2.34 -19.12 -13.91
C GLY A 34 -0.88 -19.10 -14.29
N GLU A 35 -0.51 -18.14 -15.15
CA GLU A 35 0.87 -18.01 -15.56
C GLU A 35 1.77 -17.62 -14.39
N LEU A 36 1.29 -16.75 -13.51
CA LEU A 36 2.05 -16.35 -12.34
C LEU A 36 2.21 -17.50 -11.35
N VAL A 37 1.19 -18.34 -11.20
CA VAL A 37 1.30 -19.54 -10.39
C VAL A 37 2.41 -20.44 -10.94
N ASP A 38 2.42 -20.64 -12.26
CA ASP A 38 3.43 -21.48 -12.90
C ASP A 38 4.83 -20.92 -12.74
N MET A 39 4.98 -19.61 -12.87
CA MET A 39 6.28 -18.96 -12.79
C MET A 39 6.85 -18.97 -11.38
N THR A 40 5.99 -18.74 -10.39
CA THR A 40 6.46 -18.52 -9.02
C THR A 40 6.38 -19.76 -8.16
N GLY A 41 5.56 -20.73 -8.54
CA GLY A 41 5.32 -21.90 -7.71
C GLY A 41 4.50 -21.60 -6.47
N LYS A 42 3.94 -20.41 -6.36
CA LYS A 42 3.13 -20.03 -5.19
C LYS A 42 1.70 -20.49 -5.38
N PRO A 43 1.00 -20.76 -4.26
CA PRO A 43 -0.41 -21.13 -4.35
C PRO A 43 -1.24 -20.02 -4.97
N ARG A 44 -2.27 -20.41 -5.69
CA ARG A 44 -3.15 -19.46 -6.38
C ARG A 44 -3.75 -18.43 -5.42
N VAL A 45 -4.12 -18.87 -4.23
CA VAL A 45 -4.70 -17.98 -3.22
C VAL A 45 -3.71 -16.88 -2.82
N ASP A 46 -2.45 -17.22 -2.71
CA ASP A 46 -1.40 -16.26 -2.37
C ASP A 46 -1.18 -15.26 -3.50
N ILE A 47 -1.23 -15.74 -4.73
CA ILE A 47 -1.09 -14.87 -5.91
C ILE A 47 -2.23 -13.86 -5.96
N TYR A 48 -3.46 -14.31 -5.77
CA TYR A 48 -4.61 -13.39 -5.77
C TYR A 48 -4.49 -12.34 -4.69
N LYS A 49 -4.11 -12.75 -3.48
CA LYS A 49 -3.96 -11.84 -2.37
C LYS A 49 -2.89 -10.80 -2.66
N THR A 50 -1.78 -11.24 -3.21
CA THR A 50 -0.68 -10.34 -3.54
C THR A 50 -1.08 -9.36 -4.63
N LEU A 51 -1.76 -9.85 -5.67
CA LEU A 51 -2.23 -8.98 -6.75
C LEU A 51 -3.21 -7.94 -6.24
N ASN A 52 -4.12 -8.33 -5.35
CA ASN A 52 -5.07 -7.38 -4.78
C ASN A 52 -4.35 -6.27 -4.01
N GLY A 53 -3.31 -6.65 -3.25
CA GLY A 53 -2.50 -5.66 -2.55
C GLY A 53 -1.82 -4.69 -3.50
N LEU A 54 -1.28 -5.20 -4.59
CA LEU A 54 -0.62 -4.36 -5.59
C LEU A 54 -1.61 -3.46 -6.32
N LEU A 55 -2.81 -3.95 -6.58
CA LEU A 55 -3.86 -3.13 -7.19
C LEU A 55 -4.26 -1.98 -6.27
N GLU A 56 -4.41 -2.26 -4.98
CA GLU A 56 -4.74 -1.23 -4.02
C GLU A 56 -3.66 -0.16 -3.94
N LYS A 57 -2.42 -0.55 -4.14
CA LYS A 57 -1.29 0.38 -4.11
C LYS A 57 -1.04 1.05 -5.46
N ALA A 58 -1.87 0.74 -6.46
CA ALA A 58 -1.75 1.30 -7.81
C ALA A 58 -0.40 0.99 -8.46
N MET A 59 0.17 -0.16 -8.13
CA MET A 59 1.45 -0.59 -8.70
C MET A 59 1.29 -1.46 -9.93
N ILE A 60 0.12 -2.03 -10.12
CA ILE A 60 -0.19 -2.85 -11.29
C ILE A 60 -1.56 -2.47 -11.81
N GLU A 61 -1.82 -2.85 -13.06
CA GLU A 61 -3.11 -2.68 -13.70
C GLU A 61 -3.60 -4.03 -14.18
N GLU A 62 -4.93 -4.16 -14.26
CA GLU A 62 -5.53 -5.39 -14.77
C GLU A 62 -6.31 -5.07 -16.03
N SER A 63 -6.30 -6.03 -16.96
CA SER A 63 -7.03 -5.88 -18.21
C SER A 63 -8.51 -6.17 -18.01
N VAL A 64 -9.32 -5.70 -18.95
CA VAL A 64 -10.76 -6.00 -18.94
C VAL A 64 -11.07 -7.28 -19.72
N THR A 65 -10.03 -7.90 -20.29
CA THR A 65 -10.20 -9.12 -21.08
C THR A 65 -10.30 -10.34 -20.18
N ARG A 66 -10.66 -11.47 -20.77
CA ARG A 66 -10.74 -12.75 -20.08
C ARG A 66 -9.85 -13.76 -20.81
N PRO A 67 -8.97 -14.45 -20.11
CA PRO A 67 -8.68 -14.28 -18.69
C PRO A 67 -8.01 -12.95 -18.39
N THR A 68 -8.19 -12.45 -17.17
CA THR A 68 -7.61 -11.18 -16.75
C THR A 68 -6.09 -11.26 -16.76
N LYS A 69 -5.49 -10.24 -17.33
CA LYS A 69 -4.03 -10.11 -17.35
C LYS A 69 -3.61 -8.93 -16.48
N TYR A 70 -2.46 -9.07 -15.87
CA TYR A 70 -1.92 -8.05 -14.97
C TYR A 70 -0.59 -7.56 -15.51
N CYS A 71 -0.34 -6.27 -15.42
CA CYS A 71 0.93 -5.68 -15.84
C CYS A 71 1.38 -4.64 -14.83
N ALA A 72 2.68 -4.45 -14.74
CA ALA A 72 3.26 -3.50 -13.80
C ALA A 72 3.16 -2.08 -14.32
N VAL A 73 2.81 -1.16 -13.43
CA VAL A 73 2.92 0.27 -13.68
C VAL A 73 4.41 0.61 -13.53
N SER A 74 4.89 1.62 -14.26
CA SER A 74 6.29 1.97 -14.15
C SER A 74 6.63 2.32 -12.70
N ILE A 75 7.86 1.99 -12.30
CA ILE A 75 8.26 2.17 -10.91
C ILE A 75 8.16 3.64 -10.49
N GLU A 76 8.49 4.54 -11.39
CA GLU A 76 8.45 5.97 -11.12
C GLU A 76 7.03 6.42 -10.79
N VAL A 77 6.08 6.03 -11.64
CA VAL A 77 4.68 6.40 -11.44
C VAL A 77 4.14 5.76 -10.16
N ALA A 78 4.49 4.50 -9.93
CA ALA A 78 4.02 3.78 -8.74
C ALA A 78 4.52 4.43 -7.46
N LEU A 79 5.79 4.81 -7.42
CA LEU A 79 6.36 5.41 -6.21
C LEU A 79 5.86 6.83 -6.00
N ASP A 80 5.65 7.59 -7.08
CA ASP A 80 5.05 8.93 -6.97
C ASP A 80 3.66 8.82 -6.34
N ALA A 81 2.87 7.86 -6.79
CA ALA A 81 1.54 7.66 -6.22
C ALA A 81 1.59 7.30 -4.75
N ALA A 82 2.57 6.46 -4.36
CA ALA A 82 2.73 6.06 -2.97
C ALA A 82 3.07 7.27 -2.08
N VAL A 83 3.95 8.13 -2.56
CA VAL A 83 4.34 9.32 -1.82
C VAL A 83 3.15 10.27 -1.65
N LEU A 84 2.41 10.49 -2.74
CA LEU A 84 1.23 11.35 -2.69
C LEU A 84 0.18 10.83 -1.71
N LYS A 85 -0.02 9.53 -1.70
CA LYS A 85 -0.99 8.91 -0.80
C LYS A 85 -0.59 9.14 0.66
N GLN A 86 0.69 8.98 0.97
CA GLN A 86 1.18 9.20 2.32
C GLN A 86 1.07 10.66 2.73
N ALA A 87 1.37 11.57 1.83
CA ALA A 87 1.24 12.99 2.10
C ALA A 87 -0.20 13.37 2.39
N TYR A 88 -1.14 12.82 1.62
CA TYR A 88 -2.56 13.05 1.85
C TYR A 88 -2.98 12.51 3.22
N HIS A 89 -2.55 11.30 3.52
CA HIS A 89 -2.88 10.67 4.80
C HIS A 89 -2.35 11.49 5.98
N LEU A 90 -1.13 11.98 5.87
CA LEU A 90 -0.54 12.80 6.91
C LEU A 90 -1.34 14.07 7.14
N ARG A 91 -1.76 14.73 6.07
CA ARG A 91 -2.57 15.94 6.19
C ARG A 91 -3.90 15.65 6.88
N GLN A 92 -4.50 14.50 6.57
CA GLN A 92 -5.75 14.11 7.22
C GLN A 92 -5.54 13.87 8.71
N MET A 93 -4.44 13.25 9.06
CA MET A 93 -4.12 13.01 10.47
C MET A 93 -3.89 14.31 11.21
N GLU A 94 -3.19 15.24 10.61
CA GLU A 94 -2.94 16.53 11.24
C GLU A 94 -4.23 17.30 11.49
N ARG A 95 -5.13 17.26 10.52
CA ARG A 95 -6.44 17.90 10.68
C ARG A 95 -7.26 17.23 11.77
N SER A 96 -7.31 15.92 11.76
CA SER A 96 -8.04 15.17 12.77
C SER A 96 -7.49 15.42 14.16
N LYS A 97 -6.17 15.48 14.28
CA LYS A 97 -5.54 15.76 15.56
C LYS A 97 -6.04 17.06 16.14
N GLN A 98 -6.05 18.11 15.31
CA GLN A 98 -6.49 19.42 15.77
C GLN A 98 -7.94 19.39 16.22
N GLU A 99 -8.80 18.78 15.42
CA GLU A 99 -10.22 18.70 15.74
C GLU A 99 -10.46 17.89 17.01
N LEU A 100 -9.75 16.79 17.16
CA LEU A 100 -9.91 15.94 18.34
C LEU A 100 -9.46 16.64 19.61
N VAL A 101 -8.34 17.34 19.52
CA VAL A 101 -7.86 18.10 20.68
C VAL A 101 -8.89 19.12 21.12
N GLU A 102 -9.49 19.84 20.17
CA GLU A 102 -10.51 20.81 20.51
C GLU A 102 -11.75 20.18 21.11
N LEU A 103 -12.20 19.08 20.53
CA LEU A 103 -13.38 18.39 21.01
C LEU A 103 -13.20 17.88 22.44
N VAL A 104 -12.05 17.27 22.69
CA VAL A 104 -11.77 16.72 24.01
C VAL A 104 -11.65 17.84 25.04
N ASN A 105 -11.04 18.94 24.69
CA ASN A 105 -10.84 20.05 25.63
C ASN A 105 -12.09 20.83 25.90
N ARG A 106 -13.14 20.71 25.08
CA ARG A 106 -14.41 21.39 25.31
C ARG A 106 -15.35 20.62 26.22
N ARG A 107 -15.05 19.40 26.56
CA ARG A 107 -15.94 18.60 27.40
C ARG A 107 -16.03 19.22 28.77
N PRO A 108 -17.23 19.37 29.32
CA PRO A 108 -17.40 20.03 30.62
C PRO A 108 -16.64 19.36 31.75
N ASP A 109 -16.67 18.02 31.79
CA ASP A 109 -15.98 17.29 32.83
C ASP A 109 -14.47 17.30 32.64
N ARG A 110 -14.01 17.65 31.46
CA ARG A 110 -12.60 17.69 31.15
C ARG A 110 -11.88 18.77 31.94
N ALA A 111 -12.54 19.91 32.10
CA ALA A 111 -11.95 21.03 32.83
C ALA A 111 -11.60 20.63 34.26
N GLN A 112 -12.42 19.81 34.87
CA GLN A 112 -12.16 19.31 36.22
C GLN A 112 -11.06 18.28 36.24
N GLN A 113 -11.05 17.42 35.25
CA GLN A 113 -10.06 16.38 35.18
C GLN A 113 -8.66 16.91 34.93
N SER A 114 -8.56 17.97 34.15
CA SER A 114 -7.26 18.48 33.79
C SER A 114 -6.51 19.02 35.00
N HIS A 115 -7.19 19.29 36.09
CA HIS A 115 -6.54 19.67 37.33
C HIS A 115 -5.97 18.44 38.04
N GLY A 116 -6.62 17.33 37.91
CA GLY A 116 -6.28 16.17 38.67
C GLY A 116 -5.00 15.49 38.26
N TYR A 117 -4.62 15.63 37.01
CA TYR A 117 -3.40 15.05 36.57
C TYR A 117 -2.83 15.80 35.41
N GLN A 118 -1.67 16.21 35.58
CA GLN A 118 -0.90 16.87 34.56
C GLN A 118 0.15 15.87 34.17
N PHE A 119 0.05 15.30 33.07
CA PHE A 119 1.08 14.36 32.75
C PHE A 119 2.24 14.99 32.09
#